data_3001c1c333f2e9c4db9cebb909d1bf11
#
_entry.id   3001c1c333f2e9c4db9cebb909d1bf11
#
_cell.length_a   1.000
_cell.length_b   1.000
_cell.length_c   1.000
_cell.angle_alpha   90.00
_cell.angle_beta   90.00
_cell.angle_gamma   90.00
#
_symmetry.space_group_name_H-M   'P 1'
#
loop_
_entity.id
_entity.type
_entity.pdbx_description
1 polymer ?
#
loop_
_entity_poly.entity_id
_entity_poly.type
_entity_poly.pdbx_seq_one_letter_code
_entity_poly.pdbx_strand_id
1 'polypeptide(L)'
;MIQEVFNLSQTFQPAGASRFMLRRHPLSPVLRPNPLRPWEALNVFNAAVIQHAGLFHMHYRAQGIDFVSSIGYAVSVDGLNWNKLEYPVLAP
;
A
#
# COMPACT_ATOMS: atom_id res chain seq x y z
N MET A 1 -0.32 7.19 9.99
CA MET A 1 -1.31 6.13 9.71
C MET A 1 -0.72 5.16 8.73
N ILE A 2 -1.04 3.92 8.87
CA ILE A 2 -0.48 2.85 8.06
C ILE A 2 -1.56 2.29 7.16
N GLN A 3 -1.25 2.16 5.88
CA GLN A 3 -2.15 1.55 4.92
C GLN A 3 -1.98 0.04 4.95
N GLU A 4 -3.08 -0.68 5.12
CA GLU A 4 -3.08 -2.13 5.12
C GLU A 4 -3.62 -2.66 3.80
N VAL A 5 -3.11 -3.81 3.41
CA VAL A 5 -3.55 -4.50 2.20
C VAL A 5 -4.18 -5.83 2.61
N PHE A 6 -5.36 -6.10 2.06
CA PHE A 6 -6.06 -7.35 2.28
C PHE A 6 -5.82 -8.29 1.10
N ASN A 7 -5.66 -9.56 1.40
CA ASN A 7 -5.52 -10.58 0.38
C ASN A 7 -6.90 -11.09 -0.01
N LEU A 8 -7.47 -10.50 -1.05
CA LEU A 8 -8.83 -10.82 -1.48
C LEU A 8 -8.95 -12.24 -2.02
N SER A 9 -7.87 -12.81 -2.55
CA SER A 9 -7.91 -14.17 -3.08
C SER A 9 -8.14 -15.21 -1.98
N GLN A 10 -7.77 -14.89 -0.74
CA GLN A 10 -8.00 -15.77 0.40
C GLN A 10 -9.32 -15.53 1.08
N THR A 11 -9.99 -14.44 0.76
CA THR A 11 -11.23 -14.05 1.42
C THR A 11 -12.46 -14.31 0.56
N PHE A 12 -12.28 -14.41 -0.74
CA PHE A 12 -13.39 -14.65 -1.66
C PHE A 12 -13.81 -16.12 -1.61
N GLN A 13 -15.09 -16.35 -1.43
CA GLN A 13 -15.67 -17.68 -1.39
C GLN A 13 -16.63 -17.82 -2.56
N PRO A 14 -16.22 -18.55 -3.59
CA PRO A 14 -17.09 -18.74 -4.75
C PRO A 14 -18.19 -19.72 -4.47
N ALA A 15 -19.08 -19.81 -5.39
CA ALA A 15 -20.12 -20.82 -5.54
C ALA A 15 -20.83 -21.18 -4.25
N GLY A 16 -22.04 -20.80 -4.14
CA GLY A 16 -22.88 -21.13 -2.99
C GLY A 16 -22.60 -20.26 -1.77
N ALA A 17 -21.49 -19.58 -1.73
CA ALA A 17 -21.27 -18.63 -0.66
C ALA A 17 -22.07 -17.38 -0.94
N SER A 18 -22.89 -16.97 0.01
CA SER A 18 -23.69 -15.76 -0.11
C SER A 18 -22.91 -14.52 0.29
N ARG A 19 -21.69 -14.69 0.73
CA ARG A 19 -20.87 -13.58 1.26
C ARG A 19 -19.40 -13.92 1.13
N PHE A 20 -18.58 -12.88 1.16
CA PHE A 20 -17.16 -13.04 1.32
C PHE A 20 -16.72 -12.26 2.57
N MET A 21 -15.57 -12.63 3.11
CA MET A 21 -14.98 -11.95 4.24
C MET A 21 -13.63 -11.42 3.85
N LEU A 22 -13.36 -10.18 4.23
CA LEU A 22 -12.02 -9.64 4.14
C LEU A 22 -11.23 -10.09 5.35
N ARG A 23 -10.05 -10.61 5.11
CA ARG A 23 -9.17 -11.08 6.15
C ARG A 23 -7.84 -10.35 6.05
N ARG A 24 -7.38 -9.81 7.16
CA ARG A 24 -6.07 -9.18 7.21
C ARG A 24 -4.98 -10.24 7.08
N HIS A 25 -4.05 -10.03 6.16
CA HIS A 25 -2.90 -10.91 6.02
C HIS A 25 -2.01 -10.81 7.26
N PRO A 26 -1.36 -11.92 7.71
CA PRO A 26 -0.49 -11.87 8.88
C PRO A 26 0.66 -10.86 8.77
N LEU A 27 1.10 -10.53 7.57
CA LEU A 27 2.16 -9.55 7.35
C LEU A 27 1.66 -8.10 7.29
N SER A 28 0.36 -7.87 7.46
CA SER A 28 -0.17 -6.52 7.50
C SER A 28 0.25 -5.81 8.79
N PRO A 29 0.50 -4.50 8.72
CA PRO A 29 0.51 -3.67 7.54
C PRO A 29 1.73 -3.93 6.68
N VAL A 30 1.57 -3.90 5.36
CA VAL A 30 2.66 -4.21 4.41
C VAL A 30 3.44 -2.97 3.98
N LEU A 31 2.95 -1.77 4.31
CA LEU A 31 3.61 -0.51 4.01
C LEU A 31 3.58 0.38 5.24
N ARG A 32 4.73 0.93 5.59
CA ARG A 32 4.87 1.79 6.76
C ARG A 32 5.58 3.08 6.36
N PRO A 33 5.34 4.18 7.08
CA PRO A 33 6.14 5.38 6.88
C PRO A 33 7.60 5.11 7.21
N ASN A 34 8.48 5.74 6.44
CA ASN A 34 9.92 5.71 6.73
C ASN A 34 10.30 7.04 7.40
N PRO A 35 10.63 7.02 8.69
CA PRO A 35 10.95 8.25 9.41
C PRO A 35 12.21 8.95 8.91
N LEU A 36 13.03 8.26 8.12
CA LEU A 36 14.24 8.84 7.54
C LEU A 36 13.97 9.58 6.24
N ARG A 37 12.74 9.50 5.71
CA ARG A 37 12.33 10.22 4.50
C ARG A 37 11.37 11.32 4.90
N PRO A 38 11.79 12.59 4.83
CA PRO A 38 10.96 13.69 5.35
C PRO A 38 9.57 13.76 4.73
N TRP A 39 9.43 13.41 3.46
CA TRP A 39 8.16 13.54 2.75
C TRP A 39 7.12 12.47 3.12
N GLU A 40 7.54 11.38 3.76
CA GLU A 40 6.62 10.32 4.19
C GLU A 40 6.75 10.00 5.68
N ALA A 41 7.52 10.79 6.42
CA ALA A 41 7.90 10.42 7.79
C ALA A 41 6.72 10.31 8.75
N LEU A 42 5.63 11.01 8.49
CA LEU A 42 4.48 11.03 9.39
C LEU A 42 3.47 9.94 9.06
N ASN A 43 3.03 9.86 7.80
CA ASN A 43 1.95 8.98 7.40
C ASN A 43 2.15 8.43 5.99
N VAL A 44 1.69 7.19 5.77
CA VAL A 44 1.40 6.64 4.45
C VAL A 44 0.00 6.06 4.48
N PHE A 45 -0.82 6.35 3.46
CA PHE A 45 -2.23 5.97 3.47
C PHE A 45 -2.85 6.10 2.08
N ASN A 46 -4.11 5.71 1.95
CA ASN A 46 -4.90 5.84 0.72
C ASN A 46 -4.20 5.22 -0.50
N ALA A 47 -3.78 3.96 -0.36
CA ALA A 47 -3.10 3.28 -1.44
C ALA A 47 -4.05 2.84 -2.55
N ALA A 48 -3.58 2.93 -3.79
CA ALA A 48 -4.22 2.35 -4.95
C ALA A 48 -3.25 1.34 -5.56
N VAL A 49 -3.70 0.11 -5.73
CA VAL A 49 -2.85 -1.00 -6.20
C VAL A 49 -3.43 -1.57 -7.48
N ILE A 50 -2.57 -1.73 -8.48
CA ILE A 50 -2.93 -2.43 -9.72
C ILE A 50 -1.88 -3.50 -10.00
N GLN A 51 -2.30 -4.56 -10.72
CA GLN A 51 -1.40 -5.58 -11.23
C GLN A 51 -1.21 -5.36 -12.73
N HIS A 52 0.03 -5.27 -13.15
CA HIS A 52 0.36 -5.07 -14.55
C HIS A 52 1.74 -5.66 -14.85
N ALA A 53 1.84 -6.36 -15.98
CA ALA A 53 3.11 -6.94 -16.45
C ALA A 53 3.79 -7.83 -15.40
N GLY A 54 2.99 -8.60 -14.65
CA GLY A 54 3.52 -9.53 -13.64
C GLY A 54 3.94 -8.89 -12.34
N LEU A 55 3.70 -7.59 -12.17
CA LEU A 55 4.05 -6.86 -10.97
C LEU A 55 2.82 -6.18 -10.37
N PHE A 56 2.89 -5.97 -9.06
CA PHE A 56 1.93 -5.11 -8.36
C PHE A 56 2.54 -3.73 -8.23
N HIS A 57 1.74 -2.71 -8.56
CA HIS A 57 2.14 -1.31 -8.51
C HIS A 57 1.24 -0.59 -7.52
N MET A 58 1.83 0.15 -6.62
CA MET A 58 1.08 0.90 -5.62
C MET A 58 1.45 2.37 -5.70
N HIS A 59 0.44 3.21 -5.78
CA HIS A 59 0.58 4.63 -5.50
C HIS A 59 -0.05 4.90 -4.15
N TYR A 60 0.64 5.60 -3.28
CA TYR A 60 0.13 5.88 -1.95
C TYR A 60 0.32 7.35 -1.63
N ARG A 61 -0.59 7.86 -0.82
CA ARG A 61 -0.46 9.21 -0.29
C ARG A 61 0.48 9.17 0.89
N ALA A 62 1.40 10.11 0.93
CA ALA A 62 2.36 10.25 2.01
C ALA A 62 2.28 11.65 2.59
N GLN A 63 2.63 11.77 3.86
CA GLN A 63 2.65 13.04 4.55
C GLN A 63 3.92 13.13 5.37
N GLY A 64 4.64 14.23 5.20
CA GLY A 64 5.80 14.52 6.03
C GLY A 64 5.43 15.24 7.31
N ILE A 65 6.42 15.54 8.12
CA ILE A 65 6.23 16.24 9.39
C ILE A 65 5.72 17.66 9.20
N ASP A 66 5.82 18.21 7.99
CA ASP A 66 5.26 19.51 7.61
C ASP A 66 3.80 19.43 7.18
N PHE A 67 3.19 18.23 7.24
CA PHE A 67 1.83 17.94 6.81
C PHE A 67 1.58 18.14 5.31
N VAL A 68 2.64 18.28 4.52
CA VAL A 68 2.51 18.36 3.07
C VAL A 68 2.30 16.96 2.50
N SER A 69 1.29 16.82 1.64
CA SER A 69 0.96 15.55 1.01
C SER A 69 1.70 15.39 -0.31
N SER A 70 2.19 14.19 -0.54
CA SER A 70 2.87 13.78 -1.77
C SER A 70 2.35 12.41 -2.17
N ILE A 71 2.65 12.01 -3.40
CA ILE A 71 2.32 10.66 -3.89
C ILE A 71 3.60 9.87 -4.02
N GLY A 72 3.66 8.74 -3.33
CA GLY A 72 4.75 7.79 -3.44
C GLY A 72 4.39 6.64 -4.37
N TYR A 73 5.40 5.86 -4.73
CA TYR A 73 5.22 4.69 -5.57
C TYR A 73 6.02 3.53 -5.00
N ALA A 74 5.40 2.36 -5.02
CA ALA A 74 6.04 1.13 -4.60
C ALA A 74 5.69 0.01 -5.58
N VAL A 75 6.58 -0.96 -5.70
CA VAL A 75 6.39 -2.11 -6.58
C VAL A 75 6.63 -3.39 -5.80
N SER A 76 5.90 -4.43 -6.15
CA SER A 76 6.03 -5.73 -5.50
C SER A 76 5.80 -6.86 -6.50
N VAL A 77 6.48 -7.98 -6.30
CA VAL A 77 6.24 -9.19 -7.06
C VAL A 77 5.16 -10.08 -6.43
N ASP A 78 4.94 -9.95 -5.14
CA ASP A 78 4.04 -10.82 -4.39
C ASP A 78 2.88 -10.09 -3.72
N GLY A 79 2.86 -8.76 -3.75
CA GLY A 79 1.84 -7.96 -3.09
C GLY A 79 2.03 -7.79 -1.59
N LEU A 80 3.08 -8.37 -1.02
CA LEU A 80 3.33 -8.36 0.41
C LEU A 80 4.62 -7.62 0.76
N ASN A 81 5.66 -7.82 -0.04
CA ASN A 81 6.95 -7.17 0.15
C ASN A 81 7.09 -6.08 -0.89
N TRP A 82 7.17 -4.85 -0.44
CA TRP A 82 7.11 -3.67 -1.29
C TRP A 82 8.42 -2.92 -1.31
N ASN A 83 8.85 -2.56 -2.50
CA ASN A 83 10.01 -1.70 -2.70
C ASN A 83 9.52 -0.30 -3.05
N LYS A 84 9.74 0.65 -2.17
CA LYS A 84 9.33 2.04 -2.34
C LYS A 84 10.43 2.82 -3.05
N LEU A 85 10.03 3.77 -3.90
CA LEU A 85 10.97 4.76 -4.40
C LEU A 85 11.38 5.71 -3.27
N GLU A 86 12.60 6.19 -3.34
CA GLU A 86 13.16 7.08 -2.33
C GLU A 86 12.49 8.46 -2.34
N TYR A 87 12.05 8.91 -3.52
CA TYR A 87 11.43 10.21 -3.70
C TYR A 87 10.00 10.07 -4.18
N PRO A 88 9.13 11.06 -3.88
CA PRO A 88 7.76 10.99 -4.38
C PRO A 88 7.73 11.15 -5.88
N VAL A 89 6.72 10.53 -6.51
CA VAL A 89 6.50 10.68 -7.96
C VAL A 89 5.66 11.91 -8.27
N LEU A 90 4.98 12.46 -7.26
CA LEU A 90 4.23 13.70 -7.37
C LEU A 90 4.29 14.44 -6.04
N ALA A 91 4.69 15.69 -6.08
CA ALA A 91 4.76 16.55 -4.91
C ALA A 91 4.30 17.96 -5.28
N PRO A 92 3.86 18.74 -4.31
CA PRO A 92 3.49 20.13 -4.55
C PRO A 92 4.65 20.94 -5.11
#